data_5817c6770128f4512aef817d0c5bde23
#
_entry.id   5817c6770128f4512aef817d0c5bde23
#
_cell.length_a   1.000
_cell.length_b   1.000
_cell.length_c   1.000
_cell.angle_alpha   90.00
_cell.angle_beta   90.00
_cell.angle_gamma   90.00
#
_symmetry.space_group_name_H-M   'P 1'
#
loop_
_entity.id
_entity.type
_entity.pdbx_description
1 polymer ?
#
loop_
_entity_poly.entity_id
_entity_poly.type
_entity_poly.pdbx_seq_one_letter_code
_entity_poly.pdbx_strand_id
1 'polypeptide(L)'
;MAAGIPRFGVVMSAPGSVSGRRAGTLKPNRFRLPALPPQAEVRAAVADSFLLAVACLISYWLTTRVLSLVYSVSKDDDALGGMWSVIATVFLFRDSYNKSLAAAVSRMAATLVSFALCLAYLAFLPFHPWGLALLVGLSVLVTALIGRPEDEITAGITTTVVMVVASLSPHDAWRQPILRLADTAIGVAVGLVAAWLGLRAVRPLVRPPESP
;
A
#
# COMPACT_ATOMS: atom_id res chain seq x y z
N MET A 1 51.25 -30.82 20.69
CA MET A 1 50.00 -31.30 20.11
C MET A 1 49.68 -30.43 18.91
N ALA A 2 49.93 -30.97 17.68
CA ALA A 2 49.79 -30.24 16.42
C ALA A 2 48.42 -30.58 15.81
N ALA A 3 47.58 -29.57 15.62
CA ALA A 3 46.29 -29.72 14.96
C ALA A 3 46.47 -29.53 13.45
N GLY A 4 46.08 -30.56 12.70
CA GLY A 4 46.25 -30.65 11.24
C GLY A 4 45.30 -29.74 10.49
N ILE A 5 45.88 -29.12 9.46
CA ILE A 5 45.17 -28.29 8.48
C ILE A 5 44.63 -29.21 7.36
N PRO A 6 43.36 -29.18 6.98
CA PRO A 6 42.83 -29.94 5.85
C PRO A 6 43.35 -29.35 4.53
N ARG A 7 44.04 -30.19 3.72
CA ARG A 7 44.47 -29.89 2.37
C ARG A 7 43.26 -29.94 1.41
N PHE A 8 42.88 -28.83 0.82
CA PHE A 8 42.00 -28.80 -0.34
C PHE A 8 42.76 -29.30 -1.58
N GLY A 9 42.41 -30.47 -2.07
CA GLY A 9 42.90 -31.01 -3.31
C GLY A 9 42.31 -30.26 -4.50
N VAL A 10 43.15 -29.54 -5.24
CA VAL A 10 42.82 -28.97 -6.55
C VAL A 10 42.83 -30.09 -7.58
N VAL A 11 41.65 -30.48 -8.07
CA VAL A 11 41.53 -31.40 -9.20
C VAL A 11 41.75 -30.58 -10.46
N MET A 12 42.91 -30.68 -11.08
CA MET A 12 43.20 -30.20 -12.45
C MET A 12 42.49 -31.11 -13.45
N SER A 13 41.37 -30.65 -13.98
CA SER A 13 40.71 -31.24 -15.15
C SER A 13 41.43 -30.80 -16.43
N ALA A 14 41.79 -31.79 -17.27
CA ALA A 14 42.44 -31.62 -18.56
C ALA A 14 41.61 -30.78 -19.56
N PRO A 15 42.23 -30.06 -20.52
CA PRO A 15 41.53 -29.25 -21.49
C PRO A 15 40.79 -30.11 -22.52
N GLY A 16 39.48 -30.24 -22.35
CA GLY A 16 38.59 -30.82 -23.34
C GLY A 16 38.51 -29.89 -24.56
N SER A 17 38.60 -30.44 -25.76
CA SER A 17 38.54 -29.82 -27.07
C SER A 17 37.37 -28.84 -27.20
N VAL A 18 37.67 -27.58 -27.48
CA VAL A 18 36.70 -26.53 -27.81
C VAL A 18 36.18 -26.77 -29.23
N SER A 19 35.13 -27.59 -29.34
CA SER A 19 34.29 -27.67 -30.55
C SER A 19 33.60 -26.31 -30.76
N GLY A 20 33.76 -25.78 -31.98
CA GLY A 20 33.38 -24.44 -32.42
C GLY A 20 31.96 -24.03 -32.04
N ARG A 21 31.85 -23.22 -30.97
CA ARG A 21 30.65 -22.50 -30.64
C ARG A 21 30.52 -21.35 -31.66
N ARG A 22 29.61 -21.51 -32.66
CA ARG A 22 29.22 -20.46 -33.59
C ARG A 22 28.98 -19.18 -32.80
N ALA A 23 29.69 -18.12 -33.17
CA ALA A 23 29.46 -16.79 -32.67
C ALA A 23 27.97 -16.42 -32.90
N GLY A 24 27.15 -16.61 -31.86
CA GLY A 24 25.79 -16.11 -31.89
C GLY A 24 25.89 -14.60 -32.01
N THR A 25 25.46 -14.05 -33.13
CA THR A 25 25.32 -12.61 -33.33
C THR A 25 24.45 -12.09 -32.21
N LEU A 26 25.06 -11.39 -31.26
CA LEU A 26 24.36 -10.61 -30.24
C LEU A 26 23.47 -9.60 -31.00
N LYS A 27 22.19 -9.93 -31.15
CA LYS A 27 21.21 -8.97 -31.63
C LYS A 27 21.28 -7.75 -30.69
N PRO A 28 21.57 -6.54 -31.22
CA PRO A 28 21.58 -5.35 -30.41
C PRO A 28 20.18 -5.24 -29.79
N ASN A 29 20.12 -5.27 -28.45
CA ASN A 29 18.92 -5.03 -27.70
C ASN A 29 18.52 -3.58 -27.95
N ARG A 30 17.79 -3.34 -29.06
CA ARG A 30 17.25 -2.02 -29.37
C ARG A 30 16.27 -1.72 -28.23
N PHE A 31 16.66 -0.81 -27.37
CA PHE A 31 15.79 -0.19 -26.39
C PHE A 31 14.63 0.46 -27.15
N ARG A 32 13.58 -0.33 -27.41
CA ARG A 32 12.35 0.22 -27.99
C ARG A 32 11.71 1.04 -26.89
N LEU A 33 11.75 2.35 -27.06
CA LEU A 33 10.90 3.24 -26.30
C LEU A 33 9.46 2.70 -26.40
N PRO A 34 8.76 2.53 -25.28
CA PRO A 34 7.37 2.09 -25.32
C PRO A 34 6.59 3.04 -26.25
N ALA A 35 5.86 2.47 -27.19
CA ALA A 35 5.00 3.27 -28.07
C ALA A 35 4.04 4.08 -27.20
N LEU A 36 3.85 5.35 -27.54
CA LEU A 36 2.87 6.20 -26.85
C LEU A 36 1.51 5.51 -26.87
N PRO A 37 0.79 5.44 -25.75
CA PRO A 37 -0.52 4.81 -25.69
C PRO A 37 -1.48 5.55 -26.64
N PRO A 38 -2.50 4.86 -27.21
CA PRO A 38 -3.48 5.48 -28.07
C PRO A 38 -4.19 6.64 -27.37
N GLN A 39 -4.55 7.69 -28.11
CA GLN A 39 -5.12 8.92 -27.54
C GLN A 39 -6.32 8.68 -26.62
N ALA A 40 -7.12 7.65 -26.89
CA ALA A 40 -8.25 7.26 -26.05
C ALA A 40 -7.80 6.79 -24.65
N GLU A 41 -6.67 6.06 -24.55
CA GLU A 41 -6.12 5.64 -23.27
C GLU A 41 -5.54 6.80 -22.48
N VAL A 42 -4.88 7.76 -23.17
CA VAL A 42 -4.38 8.98 -22.53
C VAL A 42 -5.53 9.81 -21.95
N ARG A 43 -6.61 9.98 -22.71
CA ARG A 43 -7.81 10.71 -22.25
C ARG A 43 -8.45 10.03 -21.04
N ALA A 44 -8.55 8.70 -21.05
CA ALA A 44 -9.06 7.94 -19.91
C ALA A 44 -8.16 8.10 -18.68
N ALA A 45 -6.86 7.99 -18.85
CA ALA A 45 -5.90 8.15 -17.74
C ALA A 45 -5.95 9.57 -17.15
N VAL A 46 -6.09 10.60 -17.98
CA VAL A 46 -6.24 12.00 -17.52
C VAL A 46 -7.54 12.18 -16.74
N ALA A 47 -8.65 11.63 -17.23
CA ALA A 47 -9.94 11.72 -16.56
C ALA A 47 -9.96 10.98 -15.23
N ASP A 48 -9.36 9.77 -15.18
CA ASP A 48 -9.22 8.97 -13.94
C ASP A 48 -8.32 9.70 -12.93
N SER A 49 -7.22 10.30 -13.38
CA SER A 49 -6.31 11.06 -12.52
C SER A 49 -6.97 12.32 -11.94
N PHE A 50 -7.76 13.01 -12.76
CA PHE A 50 -8.51 14.18 -12.31
C PHE A 50 -9.57 13.81 -11.27
N LEU A 51 -10.32 12.74 -11.52
CA LEU A 51 -11.33 12.25 -10.57
C LEU A 51 -10.67 11.83 -9.24
N LEU A 52 -9.54 11.15 -9.29
CA LEU A 52 -8.77 10.80 -8.10
C LEU A 52 -8.30 12.04 -7.34
N ALA A 53 -7.77 13.04 -8.03
CA ALA A 53 -7.33 14.29 -7.40
C ALA A 53 -8.47 15.01 -6.68
N VAL A 54 -9.65 15.08 -7.30
CA VAL A 54 -10.87 15.65 -6.69
C VAL A 54 -11.32 14.82 -5.49
N ALA A 55 -11.29 13.49 -5.58
CA ALA A 55 -11.62 12.60 -4.46
C ALA A 55 -10.67 12.79 -3.29
N CYS A 56 -9.36 12.89 -3.53
CA CYS A 56 -8.36 13.17 -2.50
C CYS A 56 -8.61 14.52 -1.82
N LEU A 57 -8.93 15.56 -2.59
CA LEU A 57 -9.23 16.87 -2.04
C LEU A 57 -10.48 16.84 -1.14
N ILE A 58 -11.54 16.17 -1.59
CA ILE A 58 -12.78 16.00 -0.83
C ILE A 58 -12.50 15.21 0.45
N SER A 59 -11.74 14.11 0.36
CA SER A 59 -11.39 13.27 1.51
C SER A 59 -10.59 14.06 2.55
N TYR A 60 -9.57 14.80 2.12
CA TYR A 60 -8.78 15.67 2.99
C TYR A 60 -9.64 16.74 3.66
N TRP A 61 -10.46 17.45 2.88
CA TRP A 61 -11.31 18.52 3.38
C TRP A 61 -12.39 17.99 4.34
N LEU A 62 -12.97 16.84 4.04
CA LEU A 62 -13.99 16.21 4.88
C LEU A 62 -13.40 15.81 6.23
N THR A 63 -12.22 15.20 6.24
CA THR A 63 -11.54 14.81 7.49
C THR A 63 -11.13 16.03 8.30
N THR A 64 -10.46 17.00 7.69
CA THR A 64 -9.92 18.17 8.41
C THR A 64 -10.98 19.18 8.84
N ARG A 65 -12.16 19.20 8.25
CA ARG A 65 -13.25 20.15 8.58
C ARG A 65 -14.38 19.50 9.35
N VAL A 66 -14.83 18.32 8.94
CA VAL A 66 -16.00 17.68 9.56
C VAL A 66 -15.60 16.88 10.79
N LEU A 67 -14.52 16.09 10.70
CA LEU A 67 -14.09 15.31 11.85
C LEU A 67 -13.54 16.22 12.95
N SER A 68 -12.85 17.30 12.59
CA SER A 68 -12.34 18.28 13.56
C SER A 68 -13.45 19.03 14.30
N LEU A 69 -14.65 19.20 13.74
CA LEU A 69 -15.81 19.77 14.45
C LEU A 69 -16.32 18.84 15.56
N VAL A 70 -16.16 17.53 15.39
CA VAL A 70 -16.64 16.52 16.33
C VAL A 70 -15.53 16.16 17.32
N TYR A 71 -14.28 16.15 16.86
CA TYR A 71 -13.16 15.63 17.63
C TYR A 71 -11.82 16.24 17.18
N SER A 72 -11.54 17.47 17.58
CA SER A 72 -10.23 18.10 17.35
C SER A 72 -9.37 17.95 18.61
N VAL A 73 -8.22 17.26 18.48
CA VAL A 73 -7.20 17.17 19.55
C VAL A 73 -6.16 18.25 19.34
N SER A 74 -5.64 18.37 18.11
CA SER A 74 -4.69 19.41 17.71
C SER A 74 -4.73 19.63 16.20
N LYS A 75 -4.22 20.77 15.72
CA LYS A 75 -4.10 21.05 14.29
C LYS A 75 -3.19 20.06 13.55
N ASP A 76 -2.19 19.54 14.25
CA ASP A 76 -1.25 18.58 13.69
C ASP A 76 -1.90 17.20 13.53
N ASP A 77 -2.73 16.80 14.49
CA ASP A 77 -3.53 15.56 14.38
C ASP A 77 -4.57 15.65 13.26
N ASP A 78 -5.21 16.81 13.07
CA ASP A 78 -6.16 17.04 11.98
C ASP A 78 -5.48 16.92 10.61
N ALA A 79 -4.26 17.49 10.46
CA ALA A 79 -3.48 17.38 9.22
C ALA A 79 -3.03 15.93 8.95
N LEU A 80 -2.60 15.22 9.98
CA LEU A 80 -2.24 13.80 9.88
C LEU A 80 -3.46 12.95 9.49
N GLY A 81 -4.64 13.24 10.06
CA GLY A 81 -5.89 12.60 9.71
C GLY A 81 -6.27 12.82 8.25
N GLY A 82 -6.15 14.07 7.78
CA GLY A 82 -6.37 14.41 6.38
C GLY A 82 -5.45 13.63 5.45
N MET A 83 -4.16 13.57 5.75
CA MET A 83 -3.20 12.76 4.99
C MET A 83 -3.59 11.28 4.97
N TRP A 84 -4.00 10.73 6.11
CA TRP A 84 -4.37 9.33 6.23
C TRP A 84 -5.62 8.98 5.41
N SER A 85 -6.63 9.83 5.43
CA SER A 85 -7.83 9.63 4.63
C SER A 85 -7.55 9.70 3.12
N VAL A 86 -6.64 10.58 2.68
CA VAL A 86 -6.17 10.65 1.29
C VAL A 86 -5.48 9.34 0.88
N ILE A 87 -4.59 8.83 1.72
CA ILE A 87 -3.92 7.55 1.46
C ILE A 87 -4.95 6.42 1.29
N ALA A 88 -5.94 6.33 2.20
CA ALA A 88 -7.02 5.35 2.09
C ALA A 88 -7.84 5.49 0.81
N THR A 89 -8.14 6.73 0.40
CA THR A 89 -8.84 7.05 -0.86
C THR A 89 -8.06 6.55 -2.08
N VAL A 90 -6.75 6.83 -2.15
CA VAL A 90 -5.88 6.44 -3.27
C VAL A 90 -5.81 4.91 -3.38
N PHE A 91 -5.62 4.23 -2.27
CA PHE A 91 -5.56 2.76 -2.28
C PHE A 91 -6.86 2.15 -2.79
N LEU A 92 -7.99 2.64 -2.29
CA LEU A 92 -9.28 2.07 -2.66
C LEU A 92 -9.70 2.41 -4.09
N PHE A 93 -9.46 3.64 -4.54
CA PHE A 93 -9.74 4.05 -5.90
C PHE A 93 -9.02 3.15 -6.91
N ARG A 94 -7.74 2.85 -6.68
CA ARG A 94 -6.93 1.99 -7.54
C ARG A 94 -7.41 0.54 -7.54
N ASP A 95 -7.72 -0.01 -6.38
CA ASP A 95 -8.16 -1.41 -6.24
C ASP A 95 -9.55 -1.64 -6.89
N SER A 96 -10.47 -0.69 -6.77
CA SER A 96 -11.82 -0.80 -7.33
C SER A 96 -11.86 -0.81 -8.86
N TYR A 97 -10.85 -0.25 -9.53
CA TYR A 97 -10.74 -0.30 -10.98
C TYR A 97 -10.30 -1.67 -11.52
N ASN A 98 -9.47 -2.38 -10.77
CA ASN A 98 -8.81 -3.58 -11.25
C ASN A 98 -9.23 -4.86 -10.51
N LYS A 99 -9.90 -4.74 -9.35
CA LYS A 99 -10.26 -5.88 -8.50
C LYS A 99 -11.70 -5.78 -8.01
N SER A 100 -12.27 -6.91 -7.65
CA SER A 100 -13.62 -6.98 -7.11
C SER A 100 -13.74 -6.27 -5.75
N LEU A 101 -14.94 -5.87 -5.38
CA LEU A 101 -15.27 -5.31 -4.07
C LEU A 101 -14.75 -6.20 -2.91
N ALA A 102 -14.69 -7.52 -3.14
CA ALA A 102 -14.14 -8.47 -2.17
C ALA A 102 -12.67 -8.19 -1.83
N ALA A 103 -11.84 -7.78 -2.79
CA ALA A 103 -10.44 -7.43 -2.54
C ALA A 103 -10.31 -6.12 -1.71
N ALA A 104 -11.19 -5.15 -1.95
CA ALA A 104 -11.23 -3.92 -1.16
C ALA A 104 -11.64 -4.20 0.30
N VAL A 105 -12.66 -5.05 0.50
CA VAL A 105 -13.10 -5.50 1.83
C VAL A 105 -11.99 -6.28 2.55
N SER A 106 -11.26 -7.11 1.80
CA SER A 106 -10.11 -7.84 2.33
C SER A 106 -9.05 -6.94 2.91
N ARG A 107 -8.64 -5.95 2.14
CA ARG A 107 -7.63 -4.97 2.56
C ARG A 107 -8.08 -4.15 3.77
N MET A 108 -9.35 -3.79 3.81
CA MET A 108 -9.95 -3.14 4.98
C MET A 108 -9.88 -4.04 6.22
N ALA A 109 -10.17 -5.32 6.09
CA ALA A 109 -10.09 -6.27 7.20
C ALA A 109 -8.64 -6.38 7.73
N ALA A 110 -7.63 -6.48 6.85
CA ALA A 110 -6.22 -6.49 7.26
C ALA A 110 -5.82 -5.20 7.99
N THR A 111 -6.29 -4.05 7.52
CA THR A 111 -6.07 -2.76 8.18
C THR A 111 -6.71 -2.73 9.57
N LEU A 112 -7.95 -3.22 9.71
CA LEU A 112 -8.64 -3.32 11.00
C LEU A 112 -7.90 -4.24 11.98
N VAL A 113 -7.35 -5.37 11.52
CA VAL A 113 -6.52 -6.25 12.35
C VAL A 113 -5.30 -5.50 12.87
N SER A 114 -4.60 -4.77 12.01
CA SER A 114 -3.44 -3.96 12.41
C SER A 114 -3.81 -2.90 13.44
N PHE A 115 -4.93 -2.19 13.25
CA PHE A 115 -5.43 -1.21 14.24
C PHE A 115 -5.78 -1.86 15.58
N ALA A 116 -6.46 -3.01 15.56
CA ALA A 116 -6.82 -3.72 16.79
C ALA A 116 -5.58 -4.17 17.57
N LEU A 117 -4.55 -4.67 16.90
CA LEU A 117 -3.28 -5.04 17.52
C LEU A 117 -2.57 -3.82 18.12
N CYS A 118 -2.48 -2.71 17.38
CA CYS A 118 -1.89 -1.47 17.87
C CYS A 118 -2.66 -0.92 19.07
N LEU A 119 -3.99 -0.90 19.01
CA LEU A 119 -4.84 -0.43 20.08
C LEU A 119 -4.66 -1.28 21.34
N ALA A 120 -4.69 -2.61 21.21
CA ALA A 120 -4.48 -3.52 22.33
C ALA A 120 -3.10 -3.30 22.98
N TYR A 121 -2.04 -3.10 22.18
CA TYR A 121 -0.71 -2.83 22.71
C TYR A 121 -0.67 -1.46 23.43
N LEU A 122 -1.11 -0.39 22.80
CA LEU A 122 -1.00 0.97 23.29
C LEU A 122 -1.93 1.25 24.48
N ALA A 123 -2.98 0.45 24.68
CA ALA A 123 -3.85 0.53 25.84
C ALA A 123 -3.16 0.05 27.14
N PHE A 124 -2.19 -0.85 27.03
CA PHE A 124 -1.53 -1.45 28.20
C PHE A 124 -0.05 -1.07 28.32
N LEU A 125 0.60 -0.73 27.20
CA LEU A 125 2.03 -0.50 27.13
C LEU A 125 2.34 0.82 26.40
N PRO A 126 3.30 1.62 26.90
CA PRO A 126 3.77 2.79 26.20
C PRO A 126 4.53 2.39 24.92
N PHE A 127 4.67 3.33 24.01
CA PHE A 127 5.46 3.10 22.80
C PHE A 127 6.91 2.73 23.12
N HIS A 128 7.37 1.65 22.52
CA HIS A 128 8.77 1.23 22.53
C HIS A 128 9.17 0.71 21.14
N PRO A 129 10.41 0.95 20.68
CA PRO A 129 10.87 0.43 19.37
C PRO A 129 10.77 -1.09 19.24
N TRP A 130 10.98 -1.83 20.31
CA TRP A 130 10.79 -3.28 20.34
C TRP A 130 9.33 -3.70 20.16
N GLY A 131 8.41 -2.93 20.76
CA GLY A 131 6.98 -3.11 20.58
C GLY A 131 6.55 -2.88 19.13
N LEU A 132 7.11 -1.86 18.47
CA LEU A 132 6.92 -1.63 17.04
C LEU A 132 7.35 -2.85 16.22
N ALA A 133 8.59 -3.33 16.39
CA ALA A 133 9.09 -4.48 15.65
C ALA A 133 8.24 -5.75 15.88
N LEU A 134 7.85 -6.00 17.12
CA LEU A 134 6.98 -7.12 17.49
C LEU A 134 5.61 -7.01 16.80
N LEU A 135 4.97 -5.84 16.85
CA LEU A 135 3.65 -5.64 16.27
C LEU A 135 3.65 -5.70 14.75
N VAL A 136 4.69 -5.18 14.09
CA VAL A 136 4.85 -5.32 12.64
C VAL A 136 4.96 -6.80 12.27
N GLY A 137 5.81 -7.56 12.96
CA GLY A 137 5.94 -9.00 12.72
C GLY A 137 4.63 -9.75 12.99
N LEU A 138 3.92 -9.40 14.09
CA LEU A 138 2.66 -10.02 14.45
C LEU A 138 1.55 -9.69 13.45
N SER A 139 1.44 -8.44 12.98
CA SER A 139 0.43 -8.05 12.01
C SER A 139 0.61 -8.75 10.67
N VAL A 140 1.84 -8.87 10.19
CA VAL A 140 2.19 -9.64 8.99
C VAL A 140 1.84 -11.12 9.18
N LEU A 141 2.25 -11.71 10.30
CA LEU A 141 1.96 -13.11 10.61
C LEU A 141 0.47 -13.40 10.68
N VAL A 142 -0.31 -12.56 11.38
CA VAL A 142 -1.77 -12.73 11.50
C VAL A 142 -2.43 -12.63 10.12
N THR A 143 -2.01 -11.68 9.29
CA THR A 143 -2.54 -11.51 7.94
C THR A 143 -2.22 -12.72 7.05
N ALA A 144 -1.02 -13.28 7.15
CA ALA A 144 -0.61 -14.51 6.48
C ALA A 144 -1.47 -15.72 6.93
N LEU A 145 -1.67 -15.87 8.25
CA LEU A 145 -2.47 -16.98 8.81
C LEU A 145 -3.97 -16.90 8.44
N ILE A 146 -4.49 -15.70 8.21
CA ILE A 146 -5.85 -15.49 7.68
C ILE A 146 -5.93 -15.90 6.18
N GLY A 147 -4.81 -16.24 5.56
CA GLY A 147 -4.75 -16.66 4.15
C GLY A 147 -4.77 -15.51 3.15
N ARG A 148 -4.20 -14.35 3.53
CA ARG A 148 -4.16 -13.14 2.71
C ARG A 148 -2.74 -12.59 2.57
N PRO A 149 -1.84 -13.32 1.93
CA PRO A 149 -0.44 -12.90 1.79
C PRO A 149 -0.27 -11.61 0.97
N GLU A 150 -1.22 -11.28 0.08
CA GLU A 150 -1.20 -10.02 -0.67
C GLU A 150 -1.38 -8.77 0.20
N ASP A 151 -1.95 -8.90 1.39
CA ASP A 151 -2.24 -7.79 2.30
C ASP A 151 -1.17 -7.62 3.41
N GLU A 152 -0.18 -8.50 3.50
CA GLU A 152 0.90 -8.49 4.51
C GLU A 152 1.66 -7.15 4.52
N ILE A 153 2.03 -6.65 3.34
CA ILE A 153 2.75 -5.38 3.20
C ILE A 153 1.89 -4.22 3.71
N THR A 154 0.60 -4.23 3.39
CA THR A 154 -0.34 -3.21 3.87
C THR A 154 -0.47 -3.24 5.38
N ALA A 155 -0.60 -4.42 5.98
CA ALA A 155 -0.68 -4.60 7.42
C ALA A 155 0.59 -4.09 8.12
N GLY A 156 1.77 -4.45 7.61
CA GLY A 156 3.06 -4.00 8.15
C GLY A 156 3.23 -2.47 8.08
N ILE A 157 2.91 -1.86 6.93
CA ILE A 157 2.98 -0.40 6.76
C ILE A 157 1.99 0.30 7.71
N THR A 158 0.75 -0.16 7.78
CA THR A 158 -0.28 0.42 8.64
C THR A 158 0.14 0.37 10.11
N THR A 159 0.60 -0.79 10.58
CA THR A 159 1.11 -0.97 11.95
C THR A 159 2.27 -0.01 12.24
N THR A 160 3.22 0.10 11.31
CA THR A 160 4.38 1.00 11.46
C THR A 160 3.93 2.45 11.61
N VAL A 161 3.06 2.93 10.73
CA VAL A 161 2.61 4.33 10.75
C VAL A 161 1.81 4.62 12.02
N VAL A 162 0.87 3.76 12.42
CA VAL A 162 0.08 3.93 13.64
C VAL A 162 0.97 4.01 14.87
N MET A 163 1.95 3.12 14.99
CA MET A 163 2.87 3.10 16.13
C MET A 163 3.79 4.33 16.16
N VAL A 164 4.30 4.76 14.98
CA VAL A 164 5.15 5.97 14.90
C VAL A 164 4.33 7.21 15.25
N VAL A 165 3.12 7.36 14.74
CA VAL A 165 2.24 8.49 15.08
C VAL A 165 1.90 8.48 16.59
N ALA A 166 1.63 7.32 17.17
CA ALA A 166 1.39 7.18 18.60
C ALA A 166 2.61 7.61 19.44
N SER A 167 3.84 7.47 18.93
CA SER A 167 5.05 7.94 19.61
C SER A 167 5.16 9.46 19.68
N LEU A 168 4.51 10.19 18.78
CA LEU A 168 4.50 11.66 18.76
C LEU A 168 3.55 12.24 19.81
N SER A 169 2.53 11.48 20.24
CA SER A 169 1.55 11.89 21.25
C SER A 169 1.47 10.88 22.40
N PRO A 170 2.48 10.78 23.27
CA PRO A 170 2.58 9.70 24.26
C PRO A 170 1.46 9.69 25.32
N HIS A 171 0.91 10.86 25.67
CA HIS A 171 -0.13 10.97 26.72
C HIS A 171 -1.47 10.35 26.29
N ASP A 172 -1.77 10.38 24.98
CA ASP A 172 -3.02 9.88 24.39
C ASP A 172 -2.74 8.83 23.30
N ALA A 173 -1.67 8.08 23.40
CA ALA A 173 -1.21 7.12 22.38
C ALA A 173 -2.30 6.12 21.95
N TRP A 174 -3.13 5.66 22.88
CA TRP A 174 -4.24 4.73 22.63
C TRP A 174 -5.37 5.32 21.77
N ARG A 175 -5.48 6.66 21.69
CA ARG A 175 -6.47 7.34 20.84
C ARG A 175 -6.07 7.32 19.37
N GLN A 176 -4.77 7.26 19.09
CA GLN A 176 -4.25 7.35 17.71
C GLN A 176 -4.78 6.23 16.79
N PRO A 177 -4.83 4.94 17.17
CA PRO A 177 -5.46 3.92 16.36
C PRO A 177 -6.92 4.20 16.03
N ILE A 178 -7.70 4.73 17.01
CA ILE A 178 -9.12 5.03 16.83
C ILE A 178 -9.31 6.19 15.83
N LEU A 179 -8.51 7.26 15.95
CA LEU A 179 -8.54 8.39 15.03
C LEU A 179 -8.18 7.93 13.61
N ARG A 180 -7.11 7.13 13.48
CA ARG A 180 -6.69 6.59 12.16
C ARG A 180 -7.77 5.68 11.56
N LEU A 181 -8.51 4.95 12.38
CA LEU A 181 -9.65 4.15 11.91
C LEU A 181 -10.76 5.03 11.34
N ALA A 182 -11.12 6.12 12.04
CA ALA A 182 -12.12 7.08 11.57
C ALA A 182 -11.70 7.74 10.25
N ASP A 183 -10.44 8.22 10.16
CA ASP A 183 -9.87 8.80 8.96
C ASP A 183 -9.89 7.79 7.78
N THR A 184 -9.54 6.53 8.06
CA THR A 184 -9.60 5.46 7.07
C THR A 184 -11.02 5.24 6.57
N ALA A 185 -12.01 5.22 7.46
CA ALA A 185 -13.41 5.02 7.08
C ALA A 185 -13.92 6.13 6.15
N ILE A 186 -13.55 7.38 6.42
CA ILE A 186 -13.87 8.52 5.55
C ILE A 186 -13.19 8.35 4.19
N GLY A 187 -11.89 8.06 4.17
CA GLY A 187 -11.13 7.87 2.94
C GLY A 187 -11.68 6.74 2.07
N VAL A 188 -12.06 5.63 2.69
CA VAL A 188 -12.70 4.48 2.04
C VAL A 188 -14.05 4.86 1.45
N ALA A 189 -14.91 5.55 2.20
CA ALA A 189 -16.22 5.98 1.71
C ALA A 189 -16.09 6.88 0.48
N VAL A 190 -15.21 7.88 0.53
CA VAL A 190 -14.95 8.79 -0.59
C VAL A 190 -14.34 8.04 -1.78
N GLY A 191 -13.38 7.13 -1.53
CA GLY A 191 -12.75 6.32 -2.57
C GLY A 191 -13.73 5.41 -3.29
N LEU A 192 -14.66 4.77 -2.56
CA LEU A 192 -15.73 3.95 -3.15
C LEU A 192 -16.68 4.76 -4.03
N VAL A 193 -17.10 5.94 -3.55
CA VAL A 193 -17.97 6.83 -4.33
C VAL A 193 -17.25 7.30 -5.60
N ALA A 194 -16.00 7.71 -5.49
CA ALA A 194 -15.20 8.15 -6.62
C ALA A 194 -14.97 7.00 -7.63
N ALA A 195 -14.66 5.80 -7.18
CA ALA A 195 -14.52 4.64 -8.05
C ALA A 195 -15.82 4.28 -8.77
N TRP A 196 -16.96 4.35 -8.09
CA TRP A 196 -18.27 4.13 -8.68
C TRP A 196 -18.60 5.19 -9.74
N LEU A 197 -18.33 6.46 -9.46
CA LEU A 197 -18.51 7.57 -10.43
C LEU A 197 -17.61 7.38 -11.64
N GLY A 198 -16.35 6.98 -11.44
CA GLY A 198 -15.41 6.69 -12.51
C GLY A 198 -15.94 5.61 -13.46
N LEU A 199 -16.45 4.51 -12.90
CA LEU A 199 -16.99 3.41 -13.69
C LEU A 199 -18.27 3.78 -14.46
N ARG A 200 -19.17 4.52 -13.83
CA ARG A 200 -20.50 4.78 -14.42
C ARG A 200 -20.58 6.05 -15.25
N ALA A 201 -19.87 7.09 -14.87
CA ALA A 201 -19.99 8.40 -15.51
C ALA A 201 -18.80 8.74 -16.41
N VAL A 202 -17.58 8.45 -15.99
CA VAL A 202 -16.38 8.93 -16.70
C VAL A 202 -15.96 7.97 -17.81
N ARG A 203 -15.89 6.67 -17.56
CA ARG A 203 -15.42 5.69 -18.55
C ARG A 203 -16.30 5.59 -19.79
N PRO A 204 -17.63 5.56 -19.70
CA PRO A 204 -18.49 5.53 -20.90
C PRO A 204 -18.34 6.77 -21.79
N LEU A 205 -18.03 7.93 -21.20
CA LEU A 205 -17.84 9.18 -21.94
C LEU A 205 -16.50 9.23 -22.68
N VAL A 206 -15.48 8.55 -22.14
CA VAL A 206 -14.12 8.59 -22.69
C VAL A 206 -13.83 7.40 -23.61
N ARG A 207 -14.43 6.26 -23.34
CA ARG A 207 -14.39 5.04 -24.19
C ARG A 207 -15.81 4.74 -24.68
N PRO A 208 -16.21 5.21 -25.87
CA PRO A 208 -17.47 4.77 -26.47
C PRO A 208 -17.44 3.23 -26.61
N PRO A 209 -18.61 2.55 -26.50
CA PRO A 209 -18.69 1.13 -26.71
C PRO A 209 -18.12 0.80 -28.09
N GLU A 210 -17.23 -0.20 -28.13
CA GLU A 210 -16.76 -0.76 -29.42
C GLU A 210 -18.02 -1.24 -30.15
N SER A 211 -18.27 -0.62 -31.32
CA SER A 211 -19.36 -1.07 -32.20
C SER A 211 -19.09 -2.52 -32.62
N PRO A 212 -20.07 -3.42 -32.57
CA PRO A 212 -19.94 -4.82 -32.93
C PRO A 212 -19.49 -5.03 -34.37
#